data_0641cdf83e947b01e77b93417abb4094
#
_entry.id   0641cdf83e947b01e77b93417abb4094
#
_cell.length_a   1.000
_cell.length_b   1.000
_cell.length_c   1.000
_cell.angle_alpha   90.00
_cell.angle_beta   90.00
_cell.angle_gamma   90.00
#
_symmetry.space_group_name_H-M   'P 1'
#
loop_
_entity.id
_entity.type
_entity.pdbx_description
1 polymer ?
#
loop_
_entity_poly.entity_id
_entity_poly.type
_entity_poly.pdbx_seq_one_letter_code
_entity_poly.pdbx_strand_id
1 'polypeptide(L)'
;CPDFFKLGDKYVLSFSPQGIEKKDGKYPNLFQTGYIVGDYDYDKNEFKHGDFYEFDNGHDFYAVQTFLDDKGRRIAIGWMDMWESHMPTKEDGWCGALTMPRELTLGDDNKIKMNPIEEIELLREECISSEENVIVSENNSFKIKTSEKMLEIDVTFDILNSDSKELGLKINGSDEEELVLKYNTDASQLTIDCSKYGKEQDSTRKADVSKNSKLSLRVFLDRSSIEVFINDGEAVFT
;
A
#
# COMPACT_ATOMS: atom_id res chain seq x y z
N CYS A 1 9.44 12.86 12.62
CA CYS A 1 10.64 12.44 13.37
C CYS A 1 11.34 11.33 12.61
N PRO A 2 12.68 11.33 12.51
CA PRO A 2 13.41 10.20 11.95
C PRO A 2 13.40 9.02 12.93
N ASP A 3 13.48 7.81 12.39
CA ASP A 3 13.62 6.58 13.14
C ASP A 3 14.77 5.76 12.55
N PHE A 4 15.73 5.33 13.40
CA PHE A 4 16.91 4.59 12.95
C PHE A 4 16.97 3.24 13.66
N PHE A 5 16.86 2.16 12.89
CA PHE A 5 16.74 0.82 13.46
C PHE A 5 17.43 -0.24 12.59
N LYS A 6 17.69 -1.39 13.20
CA LYS A 6 18.20 -2.58 12.51
C LYS A 6 17.02 -3.40 11.98
N LEU A 7 17.12 -3.86 10.71
CA LEU A 7 16.17 -4.75 10.06
C LEU A 7 16.95 -5.83 9.31
N GLY A 8 16.82 -7.07 9.73
CA GLY A 8 17.68 -8.14 9.23
C GLY A 8 19.15 -7.89 9.55
N ASP A 9 19.99 -7.89 8.53
CA ASP A 9 21.43 -7.60 8.62
C ASP A 9 21.78 -6.13 8.32
N LYS A 10 20.80 -5.30 7.92
CA LYS A 10 20.97 -3.89 7.55
C LYS A 10 20.42 -2.93 8.61
N TYR A 11 20.73 -1.66 8.40
CA TYR A 11 20.14 -0.54 9.13
C TYR A 11 19.23 0.26 8.21
N VAL A 12 18.15 0.74 8.78
CA VAL A 12 17.16 1.59 8.11
C VAL A 12 17.11 2.93 8.80
N LEU A 13 17.16 4.00 8.02
CA LEU A 13 16.78 5.33 8.47
C LEU A 13 15.47 5.71 7.79
N SER A 14 14.43 5.79 8.57
CA SER A 14 13.10 6.24 8.14
C SER A 14 12.91 7.72 8.49
N PHE A 15 12.32 8.48 7.57
CA PHE A 15 12.07 9.91 7.80
C PHE A 15 11.00 10.43 6.83
N SER A 16 10.45 11.60 7.17
CA SER A 16 9.41 12.25 6.38
C SER A 16 9.94 13.59 5.85
N PRO A 17 10.61 13.59 4.69
CA PRO A 17 11.19 14.79 4.11
C PRO A 17 10.11 15.72 3.58
N GLN A 18 10.38 17.03 3.67
CA GLN A 18 9.58 18.08 3.06
C GLN A 18 10.36 18.73 1.92
N GLY A 19 9.66 19.19 0.88
CA GLY A 19 10.27 19.91 -0.24
C GLY A 19 10.93 19.00 -1.29
N ILE A 20 10.61 17.71 -1.33
CA ILE A 20 10.96 16.87 -2.48
C ILE A 20 10.02 17.21 -3.62
N GLU A 21 10.56 17.57 -4.76
CA GLU A 21 9.79 17.87 -5.96
C GLU A 21 9.31 16.58 -6.64
N LYS A 22 8.05 16.60 -7.11
CA LYS A 22 7.48 15.54 -7.94
C LYS A 22 8.35 15.36 -9.19
N LYS A 23 8.80 14.13 -9.43
CA LYS A 23 9.68 13.79 -10.54
C LYS A 23 9.32 12.43 -11.13
N ASP A 24 9.16 12.36 -12.45
CA ASP A 24 8.96 11.12 -13.22
C ASP A 24 7.85 10.20 -12.64
N GLY A 25 6.78 10.81 -12.11
CA GLY A 25 5.66 10.10 -11.49
C GLY A 25 5.90 9.63 -10.05
N LYS A 26 7.08 9.89 -9.47
CA LYS A 26 7.42 9.67 -8.07
C LYS A 26 7.14 10.91 -7.24
N TYR A 27 6.98 10.70 -5.93
CA TYR A 27 6.79 11.77 -4.93
C TYR A 27 5.55 12.63 -5.21
N PRO A 28 4.38 12.01 -5.41
CA PRO A 28 3.19 12.74 -5.83
C PRO A 28 2.54 13.56 -4.72
N ASN A 29 2.78 13.20 -3.45
CA ASN A 29 2.15 13.82 -2.30
C ASN A 29 2.82 15.15 -1.93
N LEU A 30 2.16 15.99 -1.14
CA LEU A 30 2.71 17.26 -0.65
C LEU A 30 4.01 17.03 0.12
N PHE A 31 4.02 16.03 1.01
CA PHE A 31 5.20 15.57 1.72
C PHE A 31 5.34 14.06 1.56
N GLN A 32 6.57 13.58 1.67
CA GLN A 32 6.86 12.16 1.52
C GLN A 32 7.15 11.52 2.88
N THR A 33 6.97 10.22 2.96
CA THR A 33 7.47 9.37 4.05
C THR A 33 8.15 8.17 3.45
N GLY A 34 9.41 7.97 3.80
CA GLY A 34 10.19 6.90 3.21
C GLY A 34 11.40 6.54 4.02
N TYR A 35 12.29 5.79 3.41
CA TYR A 35 13.43 5.20 4.07
C TYR A 35 14.64 5.08 3.14
N ILE A 36 15.81 4.96 3.76
CA ILE A 36 17.05 4.52 3.14
C ILE A 36 17.59 3.31 3.91
N VAL A 37 18.19 2.36 3.21
CA VAL A 37 18.77 1.13 3.77
C VAL A 37 20.26 1.11 3.54
N GLY A 38 21.02 0.63 4.52
CA GLY A 38 22.47 0.58 4.40
C GLY A 38 23.18 -0.15 5.52
N ASP A 39 24.50 -0.03 5.50
CA ASP A 39 25.40 -0.57 6.52
C ASP A 39 25.87 0.55 7.43
N TYR A 40 25.79 0.34 8.73
CA TYR A 40 26.27 1.29 9.72
C TYR A 40 27.54 0.79 10.40
N ASP A 41 28.60 1.57 10.29
CA ASP A 41 29.90 1.33 10.93
C ASP A 41 29.97 2.14 12.22
N TYR A 42 29.87 1.46 13.37
CA TYR A 42 29.90 2.09 14.69
C TYR A 42 31.27 2.68 15.05
N ASP A 43 32.36 2.11 14.56
CA ASP A 43 33.71 2.60 14.86
C ASP A 43 34.00 3.93 14.15
N LYS A 44 33.47 4.09 12.94
CA LYS A 44 33.61 5.29 12.13
C LYS A 44 32.47 6.26 12.26
N ASN A 45 31.35 5.83 12.88
CA ASN A 45 30.09 6.57 12.90
C ASN A 45 29.63 6.97 11.48
N GLU A 46 29.67 5.99 10.56
CA GLU A 46 29.38 6.19 9.16
C GLU A 46 28.20 5.31 8.72
N PHE A 47 27.21 5.90 8.01
CA PHE A 47 26.12 5.18 7.40
C PHE A 47 26.29 5.18 5.88
N LYS A 48 26.60 4.03 5.31
CA LYS A 48 26.69 3.80 3.88
C LYS A 48 25.37 3.25 3.38
N HIS A 49 24.59 4.07 2.68
CA HIS A 49 23.23 3.75 2.30
C HIS A 49 23.00 3.82 0.78
N GLY A 50 21.92 3.18 0.35
CA GLY A 50 21.38 3.25 -1.02
C GLY A 50 20.44 4.45 -1.22
N ASP A 51 19.53 4.28 -2.17
CA ASP A 51 18.56 5.29 -2.56
C ASP A 51 17.43 5.45 -1.54
N PHE A 52 16.67 6.54 -1.68
CA PHE A 52 15.46 6.79 -0.93
C PHE A 52 14.27 6.08 -1.60
N TYR A 53 13.49 5.35 -0.80
CA TYR A 53 12.26 4.67 -1.20
C TYR A 53 11.10 5.18 -0.36
N GLU A 54 9.92 5.35 -0.99
CA GLU A 54 8.69 5.65 -0.28
C GLU A 54 8.18 4.40 0.47
N PHE A 55 7.63 4.59 1.68
CA PHE A 55 6.98 3.51 2.42
C PHE A 55 5.64 3.13 1.80
N ASP A 56 4.92 4.10 1.28
CA ASP A 56 3.57 3.92 0.77
C ASP A 56 3.39 4.74 -0.51
N ASN A 57 2.68 4.17 -1.46
CA ASN A 57 2.47 4.78 -2.77
C ASN A 57 1.07 5.43 -2.90
N GLY A 58 0.29 5.44 -1.81
CA GLY A 58 -1.05 6.00 -1.79
C GLY A 58 -1.11 7.50 -1.59
N HIS A 59 -2.30 7.98 -1.22
CA HIS A 59 -2.57 9.41 -1.07
C HIS A 59 -2.28 9.92 0.33
N ASP A 60 -2.57 9.11 1.34
CA ASP A 60 -2.74 9.56 2.72
C ASP A 60 -1.87 8.73 3.68
N PHE A 61 -0.53 8.85 3.55
CA PHE A 61 0.43 8.18 4.42
C PHE A 61 1.58 9.11 4.79
N TYR A 62 1.71 9.42 6.09
CA TYR A 62 2.76 10.32 6.57
C TYR A 62 3.25 9.95 7.98
N ALA A 63 4.45 10.45 8.34
CA ALA A 63 5.01 10.44 9.68
C ALA A 63 5.04 9.06 10.37
N VAL A 64 5.45 8.02 9.64
CA VAL A 64 5.57 6.66 10.16
C VAL A 64 6.47 6.58 11.38
N GLN A 65 6.07 5.77 12.36
CA GLN A 65 6.89 5.37 13.51
C GLN A 65 6.96 3.86 13.60
N THR A 66 8.07 3.33 14.10
CA THR A 66 8.25 1.89 14.25
C THR A 66 8.65 1.47 15.67
N PHE A 67 8.34 0.24 16.03
CA PHE A 67 8.75 -0.36 17.29
C PHE A 67 8.99 -1.86 17.13
N LEU A 68 9.72 -2.47 18.08
CA LEU A 68 9.80 -3.92 18.19
C LEU A 68 8.70 -4.41 19.12
N ASP A 69 7.98 -5.42 18.70
CA ASP A 69 7.01 -6.12 19.53
C ASP A 69 7.67 -7.24 20.37
N ASP A 70 6.89 -7.91 21.21
CA ASP A 70 7.36 -8.98 22.08
C ASP A 70 7.84 -10.23 21.30
N LYS A 71 7.44 -10.37 20.04
CA LYS A 71 7.89 -11.43 19.13
C LYS A 71 9.17 -11.06 18.38
N GLY A 72 9.68 -9.84 18.55
CA GLY A 72 10.86 -9.31 17.87
C GLY A 72 10.61 -8.85 16.45
N ARG A 73 9.34 -8.69 16.05
CA ARG A 73 8.97 -8.13 14.76
C ARG A 73 9.09 -6.60 14.79
N ARG A 74 9.53 -6.00 13.70
CA ARG A 74 9.52 -4.54 13.54
C ARG A 74 8.16 -4.13 12.98
N ILE A 75 7.39 -3.42 13.76
CA ILE A 75 6.04 -2.97 13.43
C ILE A 75 6.06 -1.49 13.10
N ALA A 76 5.43 -1.12 11.99
CA ALA A 76 5.26 0.26 11.55
C ALA A 76 3.79 0.67 11.61
N ILE A 77 3.54 1.91 12.02
CA ILE A 77 2.23 2.56 11.96
C ILE A 77 2.44 3.96 11.39
N GLY A 78 1.69 4.32 10.36
CA GLY A 78 1.69 5.64 9.75
C GLY A 78 0.46 6.46 10.11
N TRP A 79 0.53 7.76 9.93
CA TRP A 79 -0.64 8.62 9.96
C TRP A 79 -1.32 8.57 8.58
N MET A 80 -2.58 8.12 8.57
CA MET A 80 -3.44 8.07 7.39
C MET A 80 -4.10 9.43 7.22
N ASP A 81 -3.40 10.32 6.61
CA ASP A 81 -3.77 11.69 6.23
C ASP A 81 -2.56 12.35 5.53
N MET A 82 -2.75 13.55 5.01
CA MET A 82 -1.71 14.40 4.49
C MET A 82 -2.00 15.85 4.88
N TRP A 83 -0.97 16.60 5.29
CA TRP A 83 -1.10 18.01 5.60
C TRP A 83 -1.76 18.78 4.44
N GLU A 84 -2.65 19.71 4.79
CA GLU A 84 -3.38 20.56 3.84
C GLU A 84 -4.36 19.78 2.92
N SER A 85 -4.53 18.47 3.11
CA SER A 85 -5.54 17.68 2.41
C SER A 85 -6.95 18.03 2.87
N HIS A 86 -7.88 17.99 1.92
CA HIS A 86 -9.30 17.99 2.27
C HIS A 86 -9.70 16.59 2.72
N MET A 87 -10.05 16.46 4.01
CA MET A 87 -10.54 15.20 4.56
C MET A 87 -12.05 15.29 4.74
N PRO A 88 -12.85 14.51 3.98
CA PRO A 88 -14.31 14.54 4.07
C PRO A 88 -14.83 14.26 5.49
N THR A 89 -14.13 13.43 6.25
CA THR A 89 -14.50 13.05 7.63
C THR A 89 -14.49 14.23 8.62
N LYS A 90 -13.95 15.40 8.24
CA LYS A 90 -14.07 16.62 9.05
C LYS A 90 -15.53 17.03 9.27
N GLU A 91 -16.41 16.74 8.33
CA GLU A 91 -17.85 16.99 8.47
C GLU A 91 -18.48 16.09 9.54
N ASP A 92 -17.90 14.92 9.78
CA ASP A 92 -18.28 13.97 10.83
C ASP A 92 -17.61 14.27 12.18
N GLY A 93 -16.79 15.32 12.26
CA GLY A 93 -16.13 15.77 13.49
C GLY A 93 -14.78 15.13 13.80
N TRP A 94 -14.16 14.44 12.85
CA TRP A 94 -12.82 13.86 13.02
C TRP A 94 -11.97 14.00 11.75
N CYS A 95 -10.64 13.83 11.88
CA CYS A 95 -9.71 13.99 10.79
C CYS A 95 -8.45 13.18 11.07
N GLY A 96 -8.03 12.42 10.05
CA GLY A 96 -6.90 11.52 10.12
C GLY A 96 -7.18 10.25 10.94
N ALA A 97 -6.45 9.20 10.62
CA ALA A 97 -6.48 7.91 11.30
C ALA A 97 -5.06 7.35 11.40
N LEU A 98 -4.89 6.24 12.06
CA LEU A 98 -3.67 5.44 11.96
C LEU A 98 -3.90 4.34 10.94
N THR A 99 -2.85 4.01 10.18
CA THR A 99 -2.87 2.82 9.31
C THR A 99 -2.95 1.55 10.14
N MET A 100 -3.31 0.43 9.50
CA MET A 100 -3.10 -0.87 10.13
C MET A 100 -1.62 -1.04 10.52
N PRO A 101 -1.36 -1.72 11.65
CA PRO A 101 0.01 -2.10 12.00
C PRO A 101 0.59 -3.02 10.92
N ARG A 102 1.79 -2.69 10.44
CA ARG A 102 2.49 -3.41 9.37
C ARG A 102 3.79 -4.00 9.88
N GLU A 103 3.98 -5.29 9.69
CA GLU A 103 5.28 -5.91 9.91
C GLU A 103 6.23 -5.53 8.78
N LEU A 104 7.43 -5.06 9.14
CA LEU A 104 8.50 -4.74 8.21
C LEU A 104 9.46 -5.91 8.09
N THR A 105 9.73 -6.33 6.88
CA THR A 105 10.79 -7.29 6.56
C THR A 105 11.70 -6.75 5.46
N LEU A 106 12.93 -7.24 5.38
CA LEU A 106 13.88 -6.84 4.36
C LEU A 106 13.86 -7.85 3.22
N GLY A 107 13.58 -7.39 2.00
CA GLY A 107 13.69 -8.19 0.79
C GLY A 107 15.13 -8.38 0.33
N ASP A 108 15.36 -9.34 -0.56
CA ASP A 108 16.68 -9.65 -1.13
C ASP A 108 17.28 -8.46 -1.94
N ASP A 109 16.43 -7.56 -2.40
CA ASP A 109 16.81 -6.33 -3.11
C ASP A 109 17.12 -5.15 -2.17
N ASN A 110 17.19 -5.39 -0.86
CA ASN A 110 17.32 -4.40 0.20
C ASN A 110 16.18 -3.37 0.26
N LYS A 111 15.00 -3.70 -0.25
CA LYS A 111 13.80 -2.90 -0.02
C LYS A 111 12.96 -3.50 1.10
N ILE A 112 12.25 -2.64 1.79
CA ILE A 112 11.33 -3.06 2.84
C ILE A 112 10.06 -3.60 2.21
N LYS A 113 9.63 -4.78 2.68
CA LYS A 113 8.29 -5.31 2.47
C LYS A 113 7.44 -5.02 3.69
N MET A 114 6.18 -4.70 3.46
CA MET A 114 5.23 -4.33 4.51
C MET A 114 3.96 -5.16 4.40
N ASN A 115 3.72 -6.00 5.37
CA ASN A 115 2.49 -6.78 5.45
C ASN A 115 1.69 -6.40 6.70
N PRO A 116 0.35 -6.46 6.64
CA PRO A 116 -0.43 -6.35 7.87
C PRO A 116 0.00 -7.42 8.84
N ILE A 117 0.05 -7.10 10.13
CA ILE A 117 0.39 -8.09 11.16
C ILE A 117 -0.63 -9.24 11.15
N GLU A 118 -0.18 -10.45 11.52
CA GLU A 118 -1.04 -11.65 11.52
C GLU A 118 -2.28 -11.50 12.42
N GLU A 119 -2.18 -10.70 13.48
CA GLU A 119 -3.27 -10.46 14.43
C GLU A 119 -4.51 -9.80 13.79
N ILE A 120 -4.36 -9.15 12.64
CA ILE A 120 -5.50 -8.60 11.87
C ILE A 120 -6.47 -9.73 11.47
N GLU A 121 -5.99 -10.95 11.29
CA GLU A 121 -6.85 -12.09 10.96
C GLU A 121 -7.85 -12.45 12.06
N LEU A 122 -7.59 -12.04 13.30
CA LEU A 122 -8.54 -12.19 14.41
C LEU A 122 -9.80 -11.32 14.25
N LEU A 123 -9.76 -10.33 13.37
CA LEU A 123 -10.90 -9.46 13.06
C LEU A 123 -11.79 -10.04 11.96
N ARG A 124 -11.38 -11.15 11.33
CA ARG A 124 -12.19 -11.81 10.30
C ARG A 124 -13.47 -12.39 10.91
N GLU A 125 -14.56 -12.14 10.24
CA GLU A 125 -15.87 -12.71 10.54
C GLU A 125 -16.24 -13.76 9.49
N GLU A 126 -17.36 -13.60 8.81
CA GLU A 126 -17.87 -14.55 7.82
C GLU A 126 -17.17 -14.38 6.47
N CYS A 127 -16.79 -15.49 5.83
CA CYS A 127 -16.34 -15.50 4.45
C CYS A 127 -17.55 -15.37 3.51
N ILE A 128 -17.65 -14.22 2.84
CA ILE A 128 -18.77 -13.92 1.94
C ILE A 128 -18.69 -14.72 0.63
N SER A 129 -17.47 -14.90 0.09
CA SER A 129 -17.24 -15.65 -1.13
C SER A 129 -15.81 -16.19 -1.16
N SER A 130 -15.67 -17.42 -1.67
CA SER A 130 -14.36 -18.04 -1.91
C SER A 130 -14.45 -18.86 -3.19
N GLU A 131 -13.78 -18.39 -4.23
CA GLU A 131 -13.83 -19.00 -5.56
C GLU A 131 -12.41 -19.20 -6.09
N GLU A 132 -12.20 -20.32 -6.77
CA GLU A 132 -10.93 -20.67 -7.39
C GLU A 132 -11.09 -20.89 -8.89
N ASN A 133 -10.01 -20.65 -9.64
CA ASN A 133 -9.93 -20.90 -11.08
C ASN A 133 -11.00 -20.15 -11.90
N VAL A 134 -11.35 -18.93 -11.44
CA VAL A 134 -12.30 -18.07 -12.16
C VAL A 134 -11.61 -17.48 -13.38
N ILE A 135 -12.24 -17.62 -14.55
CA ILE A 135 -11.74 -17.01 -15.79
C ILE A 135 -12.42 -15.67 -15.98
N VAL A 136 -11.63 -14.62 -16.01
CA VAL A 136 -12.08 -13.26 -16.33
C VAL A 136 -11.54 -12.81 -17.68
N SER A 137 -12.30 -11.99 -18.39
CA SER A 137 -11.92 -11.42 -19.68
C SER A 137 -12.60 -10.07 -19.87
N GLU A 138 -12.31 -9.38 -20.98
CA GLU A 138 -12.92 -8.09 -21.32
C GLU A 138 -14.47 -8.13 -21.24
N ASN A 139 -15.08 -9.25 -21.63
CA ASN A 139 -16.53 -9.43 -21.66
C ASN A 139 -17.08 -10.28 -20.51
N ASN A 140 -16.24 -10.73 -19.58
CA ASN A 140 -16.63 -11.60 -18.48
C ASN A 140 -15.92 -11.21 -17.19
N SER A 141 -16.58 -10.38 -16.39
CA SER A 141 -16.10 -10.03 -15.05
C SER A 141 -16.73 -10.92 -13.99
N PHE A 142 -15.93 -11.37 -13.03
CA PHE A 142 -16.45 -11.97 -11.80
C PHE A 142 -16.94 -10.86 -10.87
N LYS A 143 -18.12 -11.04 -10.26
CA LYS A 143 -18.75 -10.02 -9.42
C LYS A 143 -19.25 -10.62 -8.12
N ILE A 144 -18.84 -10.02 -7.02
CA ILE A 144 -19.41 -10.27 -5.70
C ILE A 144 -20.29 -9.08 -5.34
N LYS A 145 -21.52 -9.37 -4.89
CA LYS A 145 -22.45 -8.35 -4.40
C LYS A 145 -22.58 -8.50 -2.90
N THR A 146 -22.31 -7.43 -2.18
CA THR A 146 -22.45 -7.39 -0.73
C THR A 146 -22.96 -6.02 -0.29
N SER A 147 -23.61 -5.97 0.86
CA SER A 147 -23.95 -4.73 1.57
C SER A 147 -22.91 -4.33 2.60
N GLU A 148 -21.94 -5.21 2.84
CA GLU A 148 -20.89 -4.98 3.82
C GLU A 148 -19.96 -3.86 3.35
N LYS A 149 -19.57 -2.99 4.28
CA LYS A 149 -18.74 -1.82 4.02
C LYS A 149 -17.31 -1.99 4.55
N MET A 150 -17.10 -2.99 5.38
CA MET A 150 -15.79 -3.35 5.91
C MET A 150 -15.45 -4.74 5.39
N LEU A 151 -14.42 -4.82 4.55
CA LEU A 151 -14.09 -6.05 3.82
C LEU A 151 -12.58 -6.27 3.81
N GLU A 152 -12.19 -7.53 3.94
CA GLU A 152 -10.90 -8.01 3.47
C GLU A 152 -11.13 -8.73 2.14
N ILE A 153 -10.38 -8.36 1.11
CA ILE A 153 -10.43 -8.97 -0.22
C ILE A 153 -9.04 -9.50 -0.53
N ASP A 154 -8.93 -10.81 -0.71
CA ASP A 154 -7.70 -11.46 -1.14
C ASP A 154 -7.91 -12.04 -2.53
N VAL A 155 -7.14 -11.56 -3.50
CA VAL A 155 -7.25 -12.00 -4.88
C VAL A 155 -5.88 -12.21 -5.51
N THR A 156 -5.72 -13.35 -6.20
CA THR A 156 -4.51 -13.66 -6.95
C THR A 156 -4.84 -13.87 -8.42
N PHE A 157 -4.19 -13.11 -9.28
CA PHE A 157 -4.27 -13.26 -10.73
C PHE A 157 -3.09 -14.08 -11.24
N ASP A 158 -3.36 -15.09 -12.07
CA ASP A 158 -2.33 -15.76 -12.87
C ASP A 158 -2.05 -14.91 -14.12
N ILE A 159 -0.86 -14.32 -14.17
CA ILE A 159 -0.42 -13.45 -15.26
C ILE A 159 0.35 -14.24 -16.33
N LEU A 160 1.00 -15.33 -15.93
CA LEU A 160 1.89 -16.07 -16.81
C LEU A 160 1.18 -16.60 -18.06
N ASN A 161 -0.06 -17.04 -17.91
CA ASN A 161 -0.88 -17.62 -18.96
C ASN A 161 -1.92 -16.61 -19.52
N SER A 162 -1.76 -15.34 -19.22
CA SER A 162 -2.65 -14.26 -19.67
C SER A 162 -2.01 -13.45 -20.78
N ASP A 163 -2.77 -13.16 -21.82
CA ASP A 163 -2.45 -12.22 -22.89
C ASP A 163 -3.05 -10.82 -22.62
N SER A 164 -3.71 -10.65 -21.48
CA SER A 164 -4.31 -9.38 -21.06
C SER A 164 -3.25 -8.34 -20.77
N LYS A 165 -3.39 -7.15 -21.36
CA LYS A 165 -2.52 -6.01 -21.08
C LYS A 165 -2.85 -5.31 -19.77
N GLU A 166 -4.11 -5.39 -19.35
CA GLU A 166 -4.61 -4.79 -18.13
C GLU A 166 -5.54 -5.76 -17.41
N LEU A 167 -5.40 -5.84 -16.10
CA LEU A 167 -6.27 -6.62 -15.22
C LEU A 167 -6.34 -5.93 -13.85
N GLY A 168 -7.29 -6.30 -13.03
CA GLY A 168 -7.38 -5.71 -11.70
C GLY A 168 -8.72 -5.88 -11.02
N LEU A 169 -8.96 -5.02 -10.06
CA LEU A 169 -10.12 -5.04 -9.19
C LEU A 169 -10.86 -3.69 -9.28
N LYS A 170 -12.18 -3.77 -9.31
CA LYS A 170 -13.05 -2.61 -9.26
C LYS A 170 -13.96 -2.74 -8.03
N ILE A 171 -13.99 -1.70 -7.22
CA ILE A 171 -14.84 -1.58 -6.04
C ILE A 171 -15.85 -0.48 -6.33
N ASN A 172 -17.14 -0.82 -6.28
CA ASN A 172 -18.22 0.13 -6.49
C ASN A 172 -18.90 0.42 -5.14
N GLY A 173 -19.01 1.67 -4.78
CA GLY A 173 -19.80 2.13 -3.66
C GLY A 173 -21.27 2.30 -4.04
N SER A 174 -21.68 3.54 -4.27
CA SER A 174 -22.97 3.86 -4.88
C SER A 174 -22.91 3.78 -6.41
N ASP A 175 -24.01 4.09 -7.11
CA ASP A 175 -24.08 3.99 -8.57
C ASP A 175 -23.04 4.83 -9.33
N GLU A 176 -22.50 5.86 -8.70
CA GLU A 176 -21.49 6.76 -9.30
C GLU A 176 -20.10 6.64 -8.69
N GLU A 177 -19.95 5.95 -7.55
CA GLU A 177 -18.68 5.79 -6.85
C GLU A 177 -17.95 4.54 -7.30
N GLU A 178 -16.75 4.71 -7.79
CA GLU A 178 -15.91 3.64 -8.34
C GLU A 178 -14.45 3.87 -7.97
N LEU A 179 -13.83 2.88 -7.34
CA LEU A 179 -12.39 2.80 -7.13
C LEU A 179 -11.83 1.69 -8.00
N VAL A 180 -10.76 1.97 -8.73
CA VAL A 180 -10.15 1.02 -9.66
C VAL A 180 -8.70 0.75 -9.31
N LEU A 181 -8.38 -0.51 -9.06
CA LEU A 181 -7.02 -1.03 -9.00
C LEU A 181 -6.73 -1.68 -10.35
N LYS A 182 -5.76 -1.13 -11.10
CA LYS A 182 -5.43 -1.57 -12.44
C LYS A 182 -3.95 -1.88 -12.58
N TYR A 183 -3.63 -3.11 -12.92
CA TYR A 183 -2.29 -3.55 -13.24
C TYR A 183 -2.06 -3.58 -14.75
N ASN A 184 -1.00 -2.91 -15.20
CA ASN A 184 -0.54 -2.94 -16.57
C ASN A 184 0.60 -3.97 -16.67
N THR A 185 0.39 -5.04 -17.44
CA THR A 185 1.33 -6.16 -17.56
C THR A 185 2.59 -5.81 -18.35
N ASP A 186 2.50 -4.89 -19.31
CA ASP A 186 3.64 -4.44 -20.12
C ASP A 186 4.57 -3.53 -19.28
N ALA A 187 3.97 -2.59 -18.55
CA ALA A 187 4.69 -1.64 -17.69
C ALA A 187 5.09 -2.22 -16.33
N SER A 188 4.51 -3.36 -15.93
CA SER A 188 4.65 -3.92 -14.56
C SER A 188 4.32 -2.89 -13.48
N GLN A 189 3.19 -2.20 -13.64
CA GLN A 189 2.79 -1.09 -12.79
C GLN A 189 1.34 -1.25 -12.33
N LEU A 190 1.11 -1.13 -11.03
CA LEU A 190 -0.24 -1.03 -10.47
C LEU A 190 -0.61 0.45 -10.30
N THR A 191 -1.84 0.76 -10.67
CA THR A 191 -2.43 2.09 -10.50
C THR A 191 -3.68 1.95 -9.62
N ILE A 192 -3.84 2.85 -8.65
CA ILE A 192 -5.11 3.09 -7.97
C ILE A 192 -5.71 4.39 -8.50
N ASP A 193 -6.98 4.36 -8.88
CA ASP A 193 -7.73 5.51 -9.35
C ASP A 193 -8.96 5.73 -8.45
N CYS A 194 -8.94 6.86 -7.73
CA CYS A 194 -9.96 7.31 -6.80
C CYS A 194 -10.78 8.49 -7.37
N SER A 195 -10.71 8.78 -8.68
CA SER A 195 -11.35 9.95 -9.29
C SER A 195 -12.86 10.01 -9.10
N LYS A 196 -13.48 8.86 -8.92
CA LYS A 196 -14.90 8.74 -8.62
C LYS A 196 -15.20 8.40 -7.15
N TYR A 197 -14.21 8.56 -6.27
CA TYR A 197 -14.31 8.21 -4.85
C TYR A 197 -13.76 9.32 -3.94
N GLY A 198 -14.26 10.53 -4.11
CA GLY A 198 -13.94 11.68 -3.25
C GLY A 198 -12.62 12.40 -3.53
N LYS A 199 -11.82 11.95 -4.50
CA LYS A 199 -10.57 12.61 -4.90
C LYS A 199 -10.66 13.09 -6.36
N GLU A 200 -11.27 14.22 -6.61
CA GLU A 200 -11.47 14.74 -7.97
C GLU A 200 -10.16 15.20 -8.63
N GLN A 201 -9.22 15.71 -7.85
CA GLN A 201 -7.92 16.18 -8.33
C GLN A 201 -6.80 15.29 -7.81
N ASP A 202 -5.83 14.99 -8.69
CA ASP A 202 -4.66 14.15 -8.39
C ASP A 202 -5.04 12.77 -7.80
N SER A 203 -6.11 12.20 -8.36
CA SER A 203 -6.82 11.02 -7.88
C SER A 203 -6.10 9.70 -8.12
N THR A 204 -5.00 9.73 -8.85
CA THR A 204 -4.30 8.52 -9.30
C THR A 204 -2.96 8.39 -8.61
N ARG A 205 -2.67 7.19 -8.09
CA ARG A 205 -1.35 6.81 -7.57
C ARG A 205 -0.85 5.56 -8.26
N LYS A 206 0.47 5.39 -8.31
CA LYS A 206 1.12 4.30 -9.04
C LYS A 206 2.25 3.70 -8.24
N ALA A 207 2.42 2.39 -8.37
CA ALA A 207 3.58 1.67 -7.88
C ALA A 207 4.15 0.77 -8.97
N ASP A 208 5.46 0.76 -9.11
CA ASP A 208 6.15 -0.25 -9.89
C ASP A 208 6.15 -1.55 -9.09
N VAL A 209 5.83 -2.65 -9.73
CA VAL A 209 5.67 -3.97 -9.11
C VAL A 209 6.52 -4.97 -9.87
N SER A 210 7.17 -5.88 -9.17
CA SER A 210 7.99 -6.92 -9.80
C SER A 210 7.19 -7.73 -10.82
N LYS A 211 7.80 -8.00 -11.97
CA LYS A 211 7.19 -8.83 -13.00
C LYS A 211 7.24 -10.30 -12.59
N ASN A 212 6.18 -10.76 -11.99
CA ASN A 212 6.00 -12.14 -11.52
C ASN A 212 5.00 -12.90 -12.38
N SER A 213 4.94 -14.22 -12.19
CA SER A 213 3.91 -15.07 -12.82
C SER A 213 2.51 -14.82 -12.27
N LYS A 214 2.42 -14.25 -11.07
CA LYS A 214 1.18 -13.94 -10.37
C LYS A 214 1.22 -12.52 -9.82
N LEU A 215 0.06 -11.89 -9.75
CA LEU A 215 -0.19 -10.67 -9.01
C LEU A 215 -1.14 -11.01 -7.86
N SER A 216 -0.73 -10.79 -6.63
CA SER A 216 -1.59 -10.88 -5.46
C SER A 216 -1.93 -9.50 -4.92
N LEU A 217 -3.19 -9.29 -4.58
CA LEU A 217 -3.71 -8.08 -3.96
C LEU A 217 -4.45 -8.50 -2.69
N ARG A 218 -4.04 -7.96 -1.55
CA ARG A 218 -4.78 -8.04 -0.30
C ARG A 218 -5.28 -6.65 0.04
N VAL A 219 -6.58 -6.47 0.03
CA VAL A 219 -7.24 -5.17 0.15
C VAL A 219 -8.07 -5.15 1.41
N PHE A 220 -7.88 -4.14 2.22
CA PHE A 220 -8.72 -3.84 3.37
C PHE A 220 -9.52 -2.59 3.07
N LEU A 221 -10.81 -2.75 2.98
CA LEU A 221 -11.77 -1.68 2.80
C LEU A 221 -12.48 -1.43 4.12
N ASP A 222 -12.46 -0.19 4.56
CA ASP A 222 -13.25 0.31 5.66
C ASP A 222 -14.20 1.41 5.15
N ARG A 223 -15.03 1.98 6.02
CA ARG A 223 -16.04 2.98 5.65
C ARG A 223 -15.47 4.24 5.02
N SER A 224 -14.26 4.62 5.39
CA SER A 224 -13.61 5.87 4.96
C SER A 224 -12.19 5.69 4.49
N SER A 225 -11.70 4.46 4.40
CA SER A 225 -10.31 4.19 4.04
C SER A 225 -10.16 2.89 3.26
N ILE A 226 -9.05 2.79 2.54
CA ILE A 226 -8.61 1.58 1.88
C ILE A 226 -7.11 1.41 2.06
N GLU A 227 -6.67 0.21 2.38
CA GLU A 227 -5.27 -0.18 2.36
C GLU A 227 -5.08 -1.37 1.41
N VAL A 228 -4.15 -1.26 0.47
CA VAL A 228 -3.90 -2.28 -0.55
C VAL A 228 -2.46 -2.77 -0.44
N PHE A 229 -2.28 -4.05 -0.17
CA PHE A 229 -0.97 -4.70 -0.11
C PHE A 229 -0.78 -5.57 -1.35
N ILE A 230 0.37 -5.44 -1.99
CA ILE A 230 0.66 -6.04 -3.29
C ILE A 230 1.83 -7.00 -3.16
N ASN A 231 1.71 -8.21 -3.72
CA ASN A 231 2.77 -9.21 -3.83
C ASN A 231 3.53 -9.41 -2.51
N ASP A 232 2.82 -9.76 -1.45
CA ASP A 232 3.43 -9.96 -0.13
C ASP A 232 4.16 -8.70 0.39
N GLY A 233 3.51 -7.56 0.25
CA GLY A 233 3.98 -6.29 0.80
C GLY A 233 5.10 -5.60 0.02
N GLU A 234 5.32 -5.97 -1.24
CA GLU A 234 6.27 -5.31 -2.14
C GLU A 234 5.93 -3.83 -2.36
N ALA A 235 4.66 -3.52 -2.47
CA ALA A 235 4.14 -2.16 -2.54
C ALA A 235 2.83 -2.06 -1.75
N VAL A 236 2.53 -0.86 -1.24
CA VAL A 236 1.31 -0.58 -0.48
C VAL A 236 0.71 0.75 -0.94
N PHE A 237 -0.61 0.85 -0.94
CA PHE A 237 -1.37 2.10 -1.12
C PHE A 237 -2.29 2.33 0.07
N THR A 238 -2.28 3.55 0.58
CA THR A 238 -3.17 4.03 1.64
C THR A 238 -3.93 5.26 1.20
#